data_643edacf98f00a23bf1327eef97f91f9
#
_entry.id   643edacf98f00a23bf1327eef97f91f9
#
_cell.length_a   1.000
_cell.length_b   1.000
_cell.length_c   1.000
_cell.angle_alpha   90.00
_cell.angle_beta   90.00
_cell.angle_gamma   90.00
#
_symmetry.space_group_name_H-M   'P 1'
#
loop_
_entity.id
_entity.type
_entity.pdbx_description
1 polymer ?
#
loop_
_entity_poly.entity_id
_entity_poly.type
_entity_poly.pdbx_seq_one_letter_code
_entity_poly.pdbx_strand_id
1 'polypeptide(L)'
;NGNEYSVVSLAGIVKHSFETGDMTEVTLPSLKISSFSNKELKLEDLSDYSFDQSENKILLSTEEESIYRRSSKAFYYVFDKQKEKIVSISDKSKGKQSFATFSNDGSKVAFVRDNNLFMVDLASMKETQITFDGERNKVLNGMADWVYEEELSQAQYFSWSPDGSKIAFLRFDESQVKEFSMTMWGELYPEEYRYKYPKAGEDN
;
A
#
# COMPACT_ATOMS: atom_id res chain seq x y z
N ASN A 1 -12.30 -5.31 16.02
CA ASN A 1 -13.10 -5.31 17.22
C ASN A 1 -14.61 -5.50 17.00
N GLY A 2 -15.22 -5.60 15.84
CA GLY A 2 -16.63 -5.93 15.57
C GLY A 2 -17.70 -4.97 16.08
N ASN A 3 -17.42 -4.14 17.08
CA ASN A 3 -18.38 -3.21 17.68
C ASN A 3 -18.13 -1.75 17.33
N GLU A 4 -17.03 -1.46 16.65
CA GLU A 4 -16.60 -0.11 16.30
C GLU A 4 -16.16 -0.03 14.83
N TYR A 5 -16.31 1.13 14.24
CA TYR A 5 -15.72 1.51 12.95
C TYR A 5 -14.83 2.73 13.10
N SER A 6 -13.89 2.91 12.21
CA SER A 6 -13.00 4.07 12.20
C SER A 6 -13.20 4.92 10.95
N VAL A 7 -12.97 6.24 11.10
CA VAL A 7 -13.02 7.20 10.01
C VAL A 7 -11.96 8.28 10.19
N VAL A 8 -11.57 8.94 9.10
CA VAL A 8 -10.82 10.19 9.16
C VAL A 8 -11.82 11.33 9.33
N SER A 9 -11.59 12.17 10.33
CA SER A 9 -12.37 13.37 10.63
C SER A 9 -11.46 14.57 10.91
N LEU A 10 -12.02 15.75 11.14
CA LEU A 10 -11.23 16.92 11.55
C LEU A 10 -10.46 16.70 12.87
N ALA A 11 -10.96 15.80 13.72
CA ALA A 11 -10.28 15.41 14.97
C ALA A 11 -9.07 14.48 14.74
N GLY A 12 -8.98 13.84 13.56
CA GLY A 12 -7.96 12.86 13.22
C GLY A 12 -8.58 11.53 12.81
N ILE A 13 -7.88 10.41 13.04
CA ILE A 13 -8.46 9.06 12.93
C ILE A 13 -9.20 8.75 14.22
N VAL A 14 -10.51 8.56 14.12
CA VAL A 14 -11.41 8.37 15.25
C VAL A 14 -12.19 7.07 15.10
N LYS A 15 -12.58 6.48 16.23
CA LYS A 15 -13.51 5.33 16.27
C LYS A 15 -14.87 5.75 16.75
N HIS A 16 -15.87 5.06 16.24
CA HIS A 16 -17.28 5.23 16.60
C HIS A 16 -17.90 3.88 16.91
N SER A 17 -18.85 3.86 17.84
CA SER A 17 -19.69 2.70 18.11
C SER A 17 -20.65 2.42 16.96
N PHE A 18 -20.75 1.17 16.50
CA PHE A 18 -21.80 0.76 15.55
C PHE A 18 -23.20 0.84 16.16
N GLU A 19 -23.33 0.69 17.48
CA GLU A 19 -24.63 0.67 18.17
C GLU A 19 -25.21 2.09 18.32
N THR A 20 -24.37 3.07 18.72
CA THR A 20 -24.86 4.42 19.07
C THR A 20 -24.45 5.49 18.06
N GLY A 21 -23.43 5.23 17.24
CA GLY A 21 -22.81 6.23 16.37
C GLY A 21 -21.88 7.22 17.10
N ASP A 22 -21.82 7.14 18.44
CA ASP A 22 -20.98 8.05 19.22
C ASP A 22 -19.49 7.78 19.01
N MET A 23 -18.69 8.84 19.09
CA MET A 23 -17.25 8.72 19.06
C MET A 23 -16.75 8.10 20.37
N THR A 24 -16.01 7.00 20.24
CA THR A 24 -15.48 6.23 21.38
C THR A 24 -14.00 6.51 21.65
N GLU A 25 -13.22 6.80 20.60
CA GLU A 25 -11.77 7.03 20.70
C GLU A 25 -11.28 7.99 19.62
N VAL A 26 -10.33 8.86 19.96
CA VAL A 26 -9.48 9.57 19.00
C VAL A 26 -8.15 8.84 18.94
N THR A 27 -8.00 7.94 17.98
CA THR A 27 -6.85 7.02 17.90
C THR A 27 -5.57 7.73 17.44
N LEU A 28 -5.68 8.64 16.47
CA LEU A 28 -4.58 9.50 16.03
C LEU A 28 -5.08 10.94 15.93
N PRO A 29 -4.83 11.80 16.94
CA PRO A 29 -5.31 13.17 16.93
C PRO A 29 -4.67 14.00 15.82
N SER A 30 -5.48 14.76 15.05
CA SER A 30 -5.02 15.60 13.93
C SER A 30 -3.92 16.58 14.34
N LEU A 31 -4.09 17.23 15.50
CA LEU A 31 -3.13 18.20 16.04
C LEU A 31 -1.76 17.58 16.42
N LYS A 32 -1.70 16.25 16.55
CA LYS A 32 -0.48 15.53 16.93
C LYS A 32 0.28 14.95 15.74
N ILE A 33 -0.34 14.78 14.58
CA ILE A 33 0.27 14.15 13.40
C ILE A 33 1.60 14.82 13.05
N SER A 34 1.62 16.14 12.95
CA SER A 34 2.85 16.89 12.63
C SER A 34 3.96 16.72 13.66
N SER A 35 3.63 16.70 14.97
CA SER A 35 4.62 16.50 16.03
C SER A 35 5.15 15.06 16.05
N PHE A 36 4.28 14.07 15.84
CA PHE A 36 4.64 12.64 15.84
C PHE A 36 5.47 12.24 14.61
N SER A 37 5.30 12.96 13.50
CA SER A 37 6.02 12.75 12.23
C SER A 37 7.25 13.68 12.06
N ASN A 38 7.72 14.36 13.10
CA ASN A 38 8.77 15.39 12.99
C ASN A 38 8.47 16.46 11.91
N LYS A 39 7.20 16.86 11.79
CA LYS A 39 6.67 17.83 10.82
C LYS A 39 6.64 17.36 9.37
N GLU A 40 6.81 16.06 9.12
CA GLU A 40 6.72 15.50 7.76
C GLU A 40 5.28 15.39 7.25
N LEU A 41 4.30 15.17 8.14
CA LEU A 41 2.90 14.93 7.79
C LEU A 41 1.93 15.86 8.49
N LYS A 42 0.79 16.08 7.82
CA LYS A 42 -0.44 16.67 8.36
C LYS A 42 -1.60 15.75 8.03
N LEU A 43 -2.78 16.01 8.64
CA LEU A 43 -4.00 15.23 8.38
C LEU A 43 -4.40 15.24 6.90
N GLU A 44 -4.27 16.38 6.25
CA GLU A 44 -4.62 16.60 4.84
C GLU A 44 -3.76 15.81 3.84
N ASP A 45 -2.58 15.33 4.28
CA ASP A 45 -1.68 14.52 3.46
C ASP A 45 -2.11 13.05 3.39
N LEU A 46 -2.97 12.60 4.31
CA LEU A 46 -3.38 11.20 4.40
C LEU A 46 -4.34 10.82 3.28
N SER A 47 -3.97 9.80 2.50
CA SER A 47 -4.82 9.19 1.46
C SER A 47 -5.66 8.04 2.02
N ASP A 48 -5.05 7.15 2.81
CA ASP A 48 -5.70 5.98 3.40
C ASP A 48 -4.97 5.53 4.67
N TYR A 49 -5.57 4.60 5.42
CA TYR A 49 -4.97 4.02 6.62
C TYR A 49 -5.47 2.60 6.88
N SER A 50 -4.66 1.79 7.56
CA SER A 50 -5.04 0.46 8.05
C SER A 50 -4.41 0.15 9.40
N PHE A 51 -5.12 -0.58 10.27
CA PHE A 51 -4.63 -1.01 11.56
C PHE A 51 -3.86 -2.32 11.47
N ASP A 52 -2.90 -2.52 12.37
CA ASP A 52 -2.39 -3.85 12.68
C ASP A 52 -3.45 -4.65 13.47
N GLN A 53 -3.28 -5.97 13.60
CA GLN A 53 -4.25 -6.82 14.28
C GLN A 53 -4.49 -6.45 15.76
N SER A 54 -3.48 -5.86 16.40
CA SER A 54 -3.57 -5.41 17.80
C SER A 54 -4.17 -4.02 17.98
N GLU A 55 -4.37 -3.28 16.87
CA GLU A 55 -4.77 -1.86 16.84
C GLU A 55 -3.83 -0.91 17.59
N ASN A 56 -2.59 -1.35 17.81
CA ASN A 56 -1.54 -0.53 18.41
C ASN A 56 -0.72 0.24 17.38
N LYS A 57 -0.77 -0.17 16.11
CA LYS A 57 -0.11 0.51 15.00
C LYS A 57 -1.09 0.81 13.90
N ILE A 58 -0.84 1.91 13.20
CA ILE A 58 -1.61 2.29 12.01
C ILE A 58 -0.62 2.51 10.87
N LEU A 59 -0.86 1.85 9.75
CA LEU A 59 -0.20 2.14 8.49
C LEU A 59 -0.95 3.31 7.84
N LEU A 60 -0.23 4.35 7.47
CA LEU A 60 -0.75 5.56 6.85
C LEU A 60 -0.19 5.66 5.44
N SER A 61 -0.99 6.00 4.45
CA SER A 61 -0.54 6.29 3.09
C SER A 61 -0.71 7.77 2.73
N THR A 62 0.20 8.28 1.89
CA THR A 62 0.20 9.67 1.43
C THR A 62 0.61 9.76 -0.03
N GLU A 63 0.26 10.83 -0.70
CA GLU A 63 0.67 11.13 -2.07
C GLU A 63 0.35 9.97 -3.03
N GLU A 64 -0.86 9.41 -2.92
CA GLU A 64 -1.28 8.26 -3.69
C GLU A 64 -1.36 8.57 -5.19
N GLU A 65 -0.83 7.66 -6.01
CA GLU A 65 -0.91 7.68 -7.48
C GLU A 65 -1.50 6.36 -7.97
N SER A 66 -2.56 6.43 -8.77
CA SER A 66 -3.15 5.25 -9.40
C SER A 66 -2.19 4.62 -10.40
N ILE A 67 -2.12 3.29 -10.43
CA ILE A 67 -1.45 2.49 -11.48
C ILE A 67 -2.49 2.06 -12.49
N TYR A 68 -3.51 1.32 -12.04
CA TYR A 68 -4.69 0.93 -12.80
C TYR A 68 -5.95 1.25 -11.97
N ARG A 69 -7.06 0.55 -12.22
CA ARG A 69 -8.35 0.80 -11.56
C ARG A 69 -8.31 0.56 -10.05
N ARG A 70 -7.54 -0.42 -9.59
CA ARG A 70 -7.51 -0.89 -8.18
C ARG A 70 -6.14 -0.82 -7.55
N SER A 71 -5.09 -0.74 -8.35
CA SER A 71 -3.72 -0.62 -7.87
C SER A 71 -3.29 0.82 -7.81
N SER A 72 -2.55 1.13 -6.76
CA SER A 72 -1.93 2.43 -6.53
C SER A 72 -0.56 2.27 -5.90
N LYS A 73 0.19 3.34 -5.90
CA LYS A 73 1.45 3.48 -5.16
C LYS A 73 1.41 4.75 -4.33
N ALA A 74 1.98 4.70 -3.14
CA ALA A 74 1.98 5.78 -2.17
C ALA A 74 3.26 5.78 -1.34
N PHE A 75 3.53 6.82 -0.58
CA PHE A 75 4.47 6.74 0.53
C PHE A 75 3.75 6.26 1.78
N TYR A 76 4.34 5.30 2.48
CA TYR A 76 3.75 4.72 3.66
C TYR A 76 4.54 5.05 4.92
N TYR A 77 3.79 5.20 6.01
CA TYR A 77 4.29 5.50 7.34
C TYR A 77 3.62 4.59 8.35
N VAL A 78 4.30 4.30 9.44
CA VAL A 78 3.71 3.60 10.60
C VAL A 78 3.60 4.56 11.76
N PHE A 79 2.37 4.73 12.27
CA PHE A 79 2.10 5.31 13.56
C PHE A 79 2.13 4.23 14.63
N ASP A 80 2.96 4.39 15.65
CA ASP A 80 3.03 3.54 16.85
C ASP A 80 2.38 4.30 18.00
N LYS A 81 1.20 3.83 18.46
CA LYS A 81 0.41 4.46 19.53
C LYS A 81 1.19 4.53 20.85
N GLN A 82 1.97 3.49 21.17
CA GLN A 82 2.70 3.43 22.44
C GLN A 82 3.89 4.40 22.47
N LYS A 83 4.54 4.60 21.33
CA LYS A 83 5.67 5.50 21.19
C LYS A 83 5.27 6.92 20.83
N GLU A 84 3.98 7.14 20.49
CA GLU A 84 3.47 8.41 19.96
C GLU A 84 4.34 8.95 18.81
N LYS A 85 4.70 8.06 17.88
CA LYS A 85 5.63 8.37 16.79
C LYS A 85 5.12 7.85 15.44
N ILE A 86 5.29 8.68 14.40
CA ILE A 86 5.08 8.31 13.01
C ILE A 86 6.43 8.25 12.32
N VAL A 87 6.71 7.16 11.62
CA VAL A 87 7.96 6.96 10.87
C VAL A 87 7.67 6.43 9.46
N SER A 88 8.42 6.91 8.48
CA SER A 88 8.37 6.35 7.12
C SER A 88 8.88 4.91 7.13
N ILE A 89 8.21 4.01 6.39
CA ILE A 89 8.65 2.61 6.27
C ILE A 89 9.83 2.44 5.31
N SER A 90 10.09 3.43 4.45
CA SER A 90 11.17 3.41 3.48
C SER A 90 11.64 4.83 3.19
N ASP A 91 12.87 4.96 2.72
CA ASP A 91 13.40 6.22 2.21
C ASP A 91 12.62 6.65 0.96
N LYS A 92 12.07 7.86 0.95
CA LYS A 92 11.30 8.43 -0.16
C LYS A 92 12.10 8.49 -1.47
N SER A 93 13.42 8.65 -1.40
CA SER A 93 14.28 8.67 -2.58
C SER A 93 14.29 7.36 -3.38
N LYS A 94 13.86 6.25 -2.75
CA LYS A 94 13.72 4.93 -3.38
C LYS A 94 12.41 4.74 -4.16
N GLY A 95 11.50 5.73 -4.13
CA GLY A 95 10.19 5.67 -4.79
C GLY A 95 9.05 5.20 -3.89
N LYS A 96 7.84 5.29 -4.44
CA LYS A 96 6.59 4.90 -3.78
C LYS A 96 6.44 3.38 -3.70
N GLN A 97 5.64 2.93 -2.75
CA GLN A 97 5.34 1.52 -2.50
C GLN A 97 3.88 1.22 -2.84
N SER A 98 3.56 -0.03 -3.18
CA SER A 98 2.20 -0.54 -3.38
C SER A 98 1.87 -1.61 -2.35
N PHE A 99 0.61 -1.67 -1.91
CA PHE A 99 0.05 -2.75 -1.10
C PHE A 99 0.76 -2.99 0.24
N ALA A 100 1.28 -1.92 0.87
CA ALA A 100 1.92 -2.09 2.17
C ALA A 100 0.96 -2.73 3.18
N THR A 101 1.41 -3.83 3.82
CA THR A 101 0.56 -4.68 4.68
C THR A 101 1.36 -5.16 5.89
N PHE A 102 0.80 -5.00 7.10
CA PHE A 102 1.40 -5.55 8.32
C PHE A 102 1.47 -7.07 8.30
N SER A 103 2.52 -7.63 8.89
CA SER A 103 2.50 -9.01 9.36
C SER A 103 1.47 -9.19 10.46
N ASN A 104 0.94 -10.41 10.64
CA ASN A 104 -0.14 -10.67 11.60
C ASN A 104 0.24 -10.32 13.05
N ASP A 105 1.52 -10.41 13.40
CA ASP A 105 2.06 -10.00 14.71
C ASP A 105 2.36 -8.49 14.81
N GLY A 106 2.15 -7.73 13.71
CA GLY A 106 2.42 -6.29 13.65
C GLY A 106 3.90 -5.91 13.79
N SER A 107 4.83 -6.86 13.65
CA SER A 107 6.27 -6.61 13.79
C SER A 107 6.93 -6.15 12.49
N LYS A 108 6.32 -6.44 11.34
CA LYS A 108 6.86 -6.17 10.01
C LYS A 108 5.81 -5.57 9.08
N VAL A 109 6.26 -4.94 8.00
CA VAL A 109 5.42 -4.51 6.87
C VAL A 109 6.04 -5.05 5.58
N ALA A 110 5.23 -5.70 4.73
CA ALA A 110 5.62 -6.06 3.38
C ALA A 110 4.97 -5.11 2.38
N PHE A 111 5.63 -4.87 1.25
CA PHE A 111 5.13 -4.02 0.17
C PHE A 111 5.79 -4.40 -1.17
N VAL A 112 5.20 -3.92 -2.26
CA VAL A 112 5.80 -4.02 -3.59
C VAL A 112 6.38 -2.65 -3.98
N ARG A 113 7.57 -2.65 -4.58
CA ARG A 113 8.20 -1.49 -5.23
C ARG A 113 8.96 -1.97 -6.46
N ASP A 114 8.77 -1.28 -7.59
CA ASP A 114 9.41 -1.62 -8.87
C ASP A 114 9.25 -3.11 -9.21
N ASN A 115 8.00 -3.62 -9.08
CA ASN A 115 7.60 -5.01 -9.34
C ASN A 115 8.32 -6.06 -8.47
N ASN A 116 9.00 -5.65 -7.41
CA ASN A 116 9.66 -6.53 -6.46
C ASN A 116 9.04 -6.44 -5.06
N LEU A 117 9.05 -7.57 -4.36
CA LEU A 117 8.57 -7.67 -2.99
C LEU A 117 9.68 -7.28 -2.00
N PHE A 118 9.31 -6.47 -1.02
CA PHE A 118 10.16 -5.98 0.07
C PHE A 118 9.50 -6.23 1.41
N MET A 119 10.29 -6.19 2.46
CA MET A 119 9.84 -6.26 3.85
C MET A 119 10.65 -5.29 4.70
N VAL A 120 9.99 -4.64 5.66
CA VAL A 120 10.63 -3.84 6.70
C VAL A 120 10.35 -4.45 8.07
N ASP A 121 11.41 -4.64 8.86
CA ASP A 121 11.31 -4.94 10.29
C ASP A 121 11.13 -3.63 11.07
N LEU A 122 10.01 -3.51 11.78
CA LEU A 122 9.62 -2.25 12.43
C LEU A 122 10.40 -1.94 13.73
N ALA A 123 11.10 -2.92 14.28
CA ALA A 123 11.93 -2.68 15.46
C ALA A 123 13.27 -2.06 15.06
N SER A 124 13.89 -2.56 14.00
CA SER A 124 15.17 -2.09 13.47
C SER A 124 15.06 -1.07 12.35
N MET A 125 13.87 -0.92 11.75
CA MET A 125 13.62 -0.17 10.51
C MET A 125 14.49 -0.64 9.33
N LYS A 126 14.89 -1.91 9.36
CA LYS A 126 15.68 -2.51 8.29
C LYS A 126 14.78 -2.98 7.16
N GLU A 127 14.94 -2.36 5.99
CA GLU A 127 14.34 -2.80 4.73
C GLU A 127 15.14 -3.97 4.14
N THR A 128 14.44 -4.99 3.66
CA THR A 128 15.02 -6.16 2.99
C THR A 128 14.25 -6.42 1.71
N GLN A 129 14.95 -6.49 0.57
CA GLN A 129 14.39 -6.93 -0.70
C GLN A 129 14.28 -8.45 -0.70
N ILE A 130 13.13 -8.98 -1.15
CA ILE A 130 12.82 -10.42 -1.16
C ILE A 130 12.97 -11.00 -2.57
N THR A 131 12.49 -10.29 -3.60
CA THR A 131 12.59 -10.70 -5.00
C THR A 131 13.44 -9.70 -5.79
N PHE A 132 14.08 -10.14 -6.89
CA PHE A 132 15.10 -9.34 -7.59
C PHE A 132 14.92 -9.33 -9.11
N ASP A 133 13.92 -10.03 -9.62
CA ASP A 133 13.67 -10.23 -11.06
C ASP A 133 12.48 -9.41 -11.58
N GLY A 134 11.88 -8.59 -10.72
CA GLY A 134 10.78 -7.69 -11.09
C GLY A 134 11.24 -6.64 -12.11
N GLU A 135 10.51 -6.57 -13.22
CA GLU A 135 10.75 -5.61 -14.29
C GLU A 135 9.41 -5.26 -14.97
N ARG A 136 9.19 -3.97 -15.22
CA ARG A 136 7.96 -3.50 -15.89
C ARG A 136 7.75 -4.18 -17.23
N ASN A 137 6.52 -4.61 -17.50
CA ASN A 137 6.11 -5.33 -18.71
C ASN A 137 6.84 -6.67 -18.92
N LYS A 138 7.40 -7.26 -17.86
CA LYS A 138 8.05 -8.59 -17.90
C LYS A 138 7.70 -9.45 -16.69
N VAL A 139 8.06 -9.02 -15.49
CA VAL A 139 7.88 -9.83 -14.27
C VAL A 139 7.32 -8.99 -13.15
N LEU A 140 6.23 -9.45 -12.55
CA LEU A 140 5.57 -8.84 -11.41
C LEU A 140 5.62 -9.82 -10.23
N ASN A 141 6.12 -9.37 -9.09
CA ASN A 141 6.17 -10.17 -7.86
C ASN A 141 5.23 -9.60 -6.80
N GLY A 142 4.22 -10.38 -6.39
CA GLY A 142 3.29 -9.99 -5.33
C GLY A 142 2.22 -8.98 -5.73
N MET A 143 2.09 -8.67 -7.01
CA MET A 143 1.04 -7.83 -7.57
C MET A 143 0.50 -8.44 -8.87
N ALA A 144 -0.72 -8.08 -9.24
CA ALA A 144 -1.38 -8.54 -10.47
C ALA A 144 -0.78 -7.88 -11.72
N ASP A 145 -0.91 -8.58 -12.85
CA ASP A 145 -0.93 -7.96 -14.17
C ASP A 145 -2.27 -7.26 -14.42
N TRP A 146 -2.40 -6.57 -15.53
CA TRP A 146 -3.61 -5.81 -15.86
C TRP A 146 -4.85 -6.69 -15.95
N VAL A 147 -4.77 -7.90 -16.56
CA VAL A 147 -5.91 -8.80 -16.76
C VAL A 147 -6.43 -9.33 -15.42
N TYR A 148 -5.54 -9.81 -14.55
CA TYR A 148 -5.94 -10.32 -13.24
C TYR A 148 -6.53 -9.22 -12.35
N GLU A 149 -6.00 -8.01 -12.42
CA GLU A 149 -6.57 -6.88 -11.68
C GLU A 149 -7.96 -6.52 -12.18
N GLU A 150 -8.15 -6.41 -13.49
CA GLU A 150 -9.42 -5.99 -14.09
C GLU A 150 -10.49 -7.07 -13.98
N GLU A 151 -10.18 -8.31 -14.34
CA GLU A 151 -11.16 -9.40 -14.45
C GLU A 151 -11.44 -10.08 -13.10
N LEU A 152 -10.43 -10.23 -12.24
CA LEU A 152 -10.58 -10.88 -10.94
C LEU A 152 -10.75 -9.90 -9.78
N SER A 153 -10.71 -8.60 -10.05
CA SER A 153 -10.87 -7.54 -9.05
C SER A 153 -9.89 -7.60 -7.90
N GLN A 154 -8.70 -8.15 -8.13
CA GLN A 154 -7.66 -8.32 -7.12
C GLN A 154 -6.31 -7.82 -7.64
N ALA A 155 -5.69 -6.88 -6.92
CA ALA A 155 -4.44 -6.24 -7.33
C ALA A 155 -3.23 -6.72 -6.50
N GLN A 156 -3.42 -6.99 -5.21
CA GLN A 156 -2.39 -7.53 -4.34
C GLN A 156 -2.36 -9.05 -4.40
N TYR A 157 -1.18 -9.63 -4.68
CA TYR A 157 -0.96 -11.06 -4.77
C TYR A 157 0.18 -11.55 -3.87
N PHE A 158 0.26 -11.02 -2.66
CA PHE A 158 1.04 -11.60 -1.57
C PHE A 158 0.24 -11.60 -0.27
N SER A 159 0.59 -12.51 0.63
CA SER A 159 -0.04 -12.65 1.94
C SER A 159 0.96 -13.18 2.96
N TRP A 160 0.86 -12.68 4.20
CA TRP A 160 1.61 -13.19 5.33
C TRP A 160 1.07 -14.52 5.82
N SER A 161 1.95 -15.41 6.28
CA SER A 161 1.53 -16.57 7.08
C SER A 161 0.93 -16.12 8.42
N PRO A 162 0.03 -16.92 9.04
CA PRO A 162 -0.60 -16.55 10.31
C PRO A 162 0.38 -16.22 11.43
N ASP A 163 1.56 -16.84 11.43
CA ASP A 163 2.64 -16.59 12.40
C ASP A 163 3.58 -15.43 12.01
N GLY A 164 3.32 -14.73 10.89
CA GLY A 164 4.15 -13.63 10.41
C GLY A 164 5.57 -14.00 9.98
N SER A 165 5.88 -15.30 9.86
CA SER A 165 7.24 -15.78 9.56
C SER A 165 7.53 -15.93 8.07
N LYS A 166 6.49 -16.03 7.23
CA LYS A 166 6.59 -16.29 5.80
C LYS A 166 5.67 -15.37 5.00
N ILE A 167 6.01 -15.18 3.73
CA ILE A 167 5.16 -14.53 2.73
C ILE A 167 4.95 -15.50 1.58
N ALA A 168 3.69 -15.79 1.27
CA ALA A 168 3.29 -16.43 0.02
C ALA A 168 2.99 -15.33 -1.00
N PHE A 169 3.44 -15.50 -2.24
CA PHE A 169 3.15 -14.55 -3.31
C PHE A 169 3.05 -15.25 -4.66
N LEU A 170 2.34 -14.62 -5.59
CA LEU A 170 2.37 -15.02 -6.99
C LEU A 170 3.41 -14.19 -7.76
N ARG A 171 4.08 -14.84 -8.68
CA ARG A 171 4.98 -14.26 -9.67
C ARG A 171 4.31 -14.38 -11.03
N PHE A 172 4.04 -13.26 -11.66
CA PHE A 172 3.50 -13.19 -13.02
C PHE A 172 4.64 -12.94 -13.99
N ASP A 173 4.70 -13.73 -15.07
CA ASP A 173 5.63 -13.51 -16.16
C ASP A 173 4.85 -13.11 -17.41
N GLU A 174 4.71 -11.83 -17.63
CA GLU A 174 4.01 -11.23 -18.75
C GLU A 174 4.94 -10.91 -19.94
N SER A 175 6.16 -11.48 -19.95
CA SER A 175 7.16 -11.19 -21.00
C SER A 175 6.68 -11.53 -22.41
N GLN A 176 5.85 -12.56 -22.55
CA GLN A 176 5.29 -13.01 -23.81
C GLN A 176 3.93 -12.36 -24.16
N VAL A 177 3.28 -11.70 -23.20
CA VAL A 177 2.05 -10.95 -23.45
C VAL A 177 2.33 -9.76 -24.35
N LYS A 178 1.48 -9.52 -25.34
CA LYS A 178 1.64 -8.38 -26.25
C LYS A 178 1.36 -7.04 -25.59
N GLU A 179 2.08 -6.03 -26.04
CA GLU A 179 1.85 -4.67 -25.60
C GLU A 179 0.73 -4.00 -26.41
N PHE A 180 -0.08 -3.23 -25.69
CA PHE A 180 -1.02 -2.29 -26.25
C PHE A 180 -0.55 -0.86 -25.99
N SER A 181 -0.72 0.02 -26.97
CA SER A 181 -0.34 1.41 -26.89
C SER A 181 -1.57 2.30 -26.83
N MET A 182 -1.62 3.20 -25.84
CA MET A 182 -2.67 4.21 -25.70
C MET A 182 -2.07 5.60 -25.79
N THR A 183 -2.79 6.51 -26.45
CA THR A 183 -2.45 7.94 -26.45
C THR A 183 -3.06 8.61 -25.21
N MET A 184 -2.22 9.17 -24.34
CA MET A 184 -2.64 9.91 -23.16
C MET A 184 -2.66 11.41 -23.46
N TRP A 185 -3.81 12.05 -23.27
CA TRP A 185 -4.08 13.44 -23.60
C TRP A 185 -4.05 14.37 -22.36
N GLY A 186 -3.13 14.11 -21.42
CA GLY A 186 -3.01 14.87 -20.18
C GLY A 186 -2.31 16.22 -20.32
N GLU A 187 -1.41 16.34 -21.31
CA GLU A 187 -0.55 17.50 -21.52
C GLU A 187 -0.79 18.12 -22.90
N LEU A 188 -0.08 19.25 -23.19
CA LEU A 188 -0.16 19.96 -24.49
C LEU A 188 0.19 19.06 -25.68
N TYR A 189 1.14 18.16 -25.48
CA TYR A 189 1.50 17.11 -26.43
C TYR A 189 1.14 15.77 -25.83
N PRO A 190 0.49 14.87 -26.61
CA PRO A 190 0.10 13.55 -26.10
C PRO A 190 1.34 12.67 -25.87
N GLU A 191 1.26 11.84 -24.83
CA GLU A 191 2.25 10.81 -24.53
C GLU A 191 1.72 9.43 -24.93
N GLU A 192 2.61 8.53 -25.34
CA GLU A 192 2.29 7.14 -25.60
C GLU A 192 2.50 6.31 -24.33
N TYR A 193 1.40 5.70 -23.82
CA TYR A 193 1.44 4.78 -22.68
C TYR A 193 1.36 3.36 -23.18
N ARG A 194 2.35 2.53 -22.86
CA ARG A 194 2.42 1.11 -23.25
C ARG A 194 2.33 0.21 -22.03
N TYR A 195 1.50 -0.82 -22.12
CA TYR A 195 1.32 -1.84 -21.09
C TYR A 195 0.92 -3.17 -21.72
N LYS A 196 1.04 -4.26 -20.95
CA LYS A 196 0.65 -5.59 -21.38
C LYS A 196 -0.86 -5.70 -21.40
N TYR A 197 -1.41 -6.05 -22.56
CA TYR A 197 -2.84 -6.16 -22.77
C TYR A 197 -3.12 -7.18 -23.89
N PRO A 198 -3.47 -8.43 -23.55
CA PRO A 198 -3.81 -9.42 -24.54
C PRO A 198 -5.17 -9.07 -25.17
N LYS A 199 -5.28 -9.20 -26.49
CA LYS A 199 -6.57 -9.11 -27.19
C LYS A 199 -7.30 -10.43 -27.11
N ALA A 200 -8.61 -10.40 -27.38
CA ALA A 200 -9.43 -11.61 -27.40
C ALA A 200 -8.82 -12.70 -28.31
N GLY A 201 -8.62 -13.90 -27.75
CA GLY A 201 -7.99 -15.04 -28.40
C GLY A 201 -6.45 -15.08 -28.31
N GLU A 202 -5.83 -14.19 -27.59
CA GLU A 202 -4.39 -14.23 -27.27
C GLU A 202 -4.17 -14.70 -25.82
N ASP A 203 -3.01 -15.30 -25.57
CA ASP A 203 -2.60 -15.75 -24.23
C ASP A 203 -2.25 -14.56 -23.34
N ASN A 204 -2.52 -14.74 -22.04
CA ASN A 204 -2.11 -13.82 -20.97
C ASN A 204 -1.00 -14.44 -20.15
#